data_3b42ef56ca35e9ea5c42ec4806d44f2a
#
_entry.id   3b42ef56ca35e9ea5c42ec4806d44f2a
#
_cell.length_a   1.000
_cell.length_b   1.000
_cell.length_c   1.000
_cell.angle_alpha   90.00
_cell.angle_beta   90.00
_cell.angle_gamma   90.00
#
_symmetry.space_group_name_H-M   'P 1'
#
loop_
_entity.id
_entity.type
_entity.pdbx_description
1 polymer ?
#
loop_
_entity_poly.entity_id
_entity_poly.type
_entity_poly.pdbx_seq_one_letter_code
_entity_poly.pdbx_strand_id
1 'polypeptide(L)'
;MQGFQVHRKAGWDTHGLPVEIEVERSLGFKHKDDIIGYGVAKFNEECKKSVWKYKTDWEELTKIMGYWVDLQHPYVTFENKYIESIWWALKQYFDKGLIYKGYKIQPYCPRCE
;
A
#
# COMPACT_ATOMS: atom_id res chain seq x y z
N MET A 1 21.14 -6.23 -25.13
CA MET A 1 21.17 -4.97 -24.37
C MET A 1 21.16 -3.83 -25.37
N GLN A 2 20.22 -2.89 -25.25
CA GLN A 2 20.00 -1.82 -26.24
C GLN A 2 20.64 -0.48 -25.85
N GLY A 3 21.54 -0.46 -24.83
CA GLY A 3 22.23 0.75 -24.37
C GLY A 3 21.42 1.69 -23.46
N PHE A 4 20.20 1.30 -23.07
CA PHE A 4 19.41 2.12 -22.16
C PHE A 4 19.77 1.84 -20.71
N GLN A 5 19.85 2.91 -19.92
CA GLN A 5 19.95 2.81 -18.46
C GLN A 5 18.57 2.60 -17.87
N VAL A 6 18.41 1.57 -17.06
CA VAL A 6 17.16 1.27 -16.34
C VAL A 6 17.39 1.45 -14.85
N HIS A 7 16.74 2.45 -14.26
CA HIS A 7 16.73 2.66 -12.82
C HIS A 7 15.70 1.75 -12.17
N ARG A 8 16.17 0.68 -11.53
CA ARG A 8 15.29 -0.22 -10.76
C ARG A 8 15.20 0.25 -9.33
N LYS A 9 13.97 0.49 -8.85
CA LYS A 9 13.68 0.94 -7.50
C LYS A 9 12.93 -0.14 -6.74
N ALA A 10 13.14 -0.20 -5.43
CA ALA A 10 12.27 -0.96 -4.55
C ALA A 10 10.88 -0.32 -4.49
N GLY A 11 9.87 -1.10 -4.11
CA GLY A 11 8.51 -0.61 -3.92
C GLY A 11 7.89 -1.24 -2.67
N TRP A 12 7.21 -0.40 -1.88
CA TRP A 12 6.52 -0.81 -0.68
C TRP A 12 5.02 -0.59 -0.84
N ASP A 13 4.27 -1.70 -0.86
CA ASP A 13 2.81 -1.65 -0.76
C ASP A 13 2.45 -1.52 0.72
N THR A 14 1.93 -0.36 1.09
CA THR A 14 1.91 0.11 2.48
C THR A 14 0.50 0.33 3.01
N HIS A 15 -0.53 -0.19 2.36
CA HIS A 15 -1.92 -0.05 2.78
C HIS A 15 -2.73 -1.31 2.47
N GLY A 16 -3.99 -1.30 2.89
CA GLY A 16 -4.95 -2.37 2.66
C GLY A 16 -5.11 -3.31 3.86
N LEU A 17 -5.98 -4.29 3.70
CA LEU A 17 -6.43 -5.21 4.74
C LEU A 17 -5.31 -5.88 5.57
N PRO A 18 -4.18 -6.34 5.00
CA PRO A 18 -3.15 -6.97 5.80
C PRO A 18 -2.58 -6.05 6.89
N VAL A 19 -2.38 -4.77 6.57
CA VAL A 19 -1.89 -3.77 7.53
C VAL A 19 -2.96 -3.46 8.57
N GLU A 20 -4.19 -3.23 8.12
CA GLU A 20 -5.33 -2.92 9.01
C GLU A 20 -5.58 -4.04 10.00
N ILE A 21 -5.65 -5.30 9.55
CA ILE A 21 -5.88 -6.47 10.41
C ILE A 21 -4.75 -6.65 11.45
N GLU A 22 -3.50 -6.38 11.09
CA GLU A 22 -2.39 -6.46 12.04
C GLU A 22 -2.55 -5.40 13.14
N VAL A 23 -2.89 -4.17 12.77
CA VAL A 23 -3.08 -3.07 13.72
C VAL A 23 -4.34 -3.28 14.59
N GLU A 24 -5.45 -3.72 14.02
CA GLU A 24 -6.66 -4.09 14.76
C GLU A 24 -6.36 -5.14 15.83
N ARG A 25 -5.60 -6.19 15.48
CA ARG A 25 -5.19 -7.22 16.42
C ARG A 25 -4.29 -6.67 17.53
N SER A 26 -3.35 -5.81 17.19
CA SER A 26 -2.44 -5.20 18.15
C SER A 26 -3.14 -4.29 19.15
N LEU A 27 -4.22 -3.63 18.72
CA LEU A 27 -5.07 -2.77 19.54
C LEU A 27 -6.19 -3.54 20.25
N GLY A 28 -6.39 -4.83 19.94
CA GLY A 28 -7.43 -5.66 20.53
C GLY A 28 -8.84 -5.38 20.01
N PHE A 29 -8.96 -4.77 18.83
CA PHE A 29 -10.24 -4.47 18.20
C PHE A 29 -10.93 -5.73 17.68
N LYS A 30 -12.25 -5.76 17.74
CA LYS A 30 -13.09 -6.89 17.29
C LYS A 30 -13.98 -6.52 16.13
N HIS A 31 -14.37 -5.25 16.03
CA HIS A 31 -15.30 -4.72 15.05
C HIS A 31 -14.79 -3.41 14.45
N LYS A 32 -15.24 -3.10 13.24
CA LYS A 32 -14.89 -1.83 12.56
C LYS A 32 -15.33 -0.59 13.34
N ASP A 33 -16.40 -0.69 14.12
CA ASP A 33 -16.87 0.40 14.97
C ASP A 33 -15.83 0.79 16.04
N ASP A 34 -14.97 -0.13 16.45
CA ASP A 34 -13.88 0.14 17.38
C ASP A 34 -12.88 1.15 16.79
N ILE A 35 -12.64 1.07 15.47
CA ILE A 35 -11.79 2.02 14.74
C ILE A 35 -12.40 3.42 14.75
N ILE A 36 -13.70 3.51 14.55
CA ILE A 36 -14.43 4.80 14.58
C ILE A 36 -14.33 5.40 15.98
N GLY A 37 -14.55 4.61 17.01
CA GLY A 37 -14.44 5.02 18.42
C GLY A 37 -13.01 5.44 18.80
N TYR A 38 -12.01 4.76 18.31
CA TYR A 38 -10.60 5.09 18.53
C TYR A 38 -10.18 6.37 17.80
N GLY A 39 -10.76 6.61 16.64
CA GLY A 39 -10.51 7.72 15.74
C GLY A 39 -9.67 7.31 14.53
N VAL A 40 -10.23 7.46 13.34
CA VAL A 40 -9.64 7.04 12.07
C VAL A 40 -8.24 7.62 11.84
N ALA A 41 -8.02 8.89 12.19
CA ALA A 41 -6.71 9.52 12.04
C ALA A 41 -5.64 8.85 12.91
N LYS A 42 -5.96 8.51 14.17
CA LYS A 42 -5.05 7.80 15.07
C LYS A 42 -4.77 6.39 14.57
N PHE A 43 -5.79 5.69 14.10
CA PHE A 43 -5.64 4.36 13.52
C PHE A 43 -4.72 4.37 12.29
N ASN A 44 -4.89 5.34 11.40
CA ASN A 44 -4.01 5.52 10.24
C ASN A 44 -2.54 5.76 10.63
N GLU A 45 -2.30 6.52 11.70
CA GLU A 45 -0.92 6.71 12.20
C GLU A 45 -0.31 5.41 12.74
N GLU A 46 -1.09 4.58 13.43
CA GLU A 46 -0.62 3.25 13.86
C GLU A 46 -0.35 2.33 12.66
N CYS A 47 -1.19 2.37 11.62
CA CYS A 47 -0.95 1.65 10.38
C CYS A 47 0.38 2.08 9.71
N LYS A 48 0.65 3.37 9.61
CA LYS A 48 1.92 3.89 9.08
C LYS A 48 3.13 3.41 9.87
N LYS A 49 3.03 3.37 11.20
CA LYS A 49 4.11 2.84 12.06
C LYS A 49 4.32 1.35 11.84
N SER A 50 3.23 0.57 11.75
CA SER A 50 3.28 -0.87 11.54
C SER A 50 4.00 -1.24 10.25
N VAL A 51 3.75 -0.51 9.16
CA VAL A 51 4.39 -0.73 7.86
C VAL A 51 5.93 -0.72 7.95
N TRP A 52 6.50 0.17 8.75
CA TRP A 52 7.96 0.31 8.84
C TRP A 52 8.63 -0.68 9.79
N LYS A 53 7.86 -1.42 10.57
CA LYS A 53 8.37 -2.36 11.57
C LYS A 53 9.29 -3.43 10.97
N TYR A 54 8.96 -3.92 9.78
CA TYR A 54 9.68 -5.01 9.10
C TYR A 54 10.55 -4.55 7.93
N LYS A 55 10.67 -3.23 7.70
CA LYS A 55 11.39 -2.69 6.56
C LYS A 55 12.85 -3.15 6.52
N THR A 56 13.54 -3.08 7.65
CA THR A 56 14.96 -3.43 7.73
C THR A 56 15.19 -4.89 7.37
N ASP A 57 14.38 -5.81 7.89
CA ASP A 57 14.49 -7.24 7.63
C ASP A 57 14.27 -7.55 6.14
N TRP A 58 13.31 -6.89 5.50
CA TRP A 58 13.06 -7.00 4.06
C TRP A 58 14.19 -6.45 3.21
N GLU A 59 14.80 -5.33 3.61
CA GLU A 59 15.95 -4.75 2.91
C GLU A 59 17.17 -5.66 3.01
N GLU A 60 17.42 -6.25 4.17
CA GLU A 60 18.50 -7.22 4.38
C GLU A 60 18.28 -8.49 3.57
N LEU A 61 17.08 -9.05 3.59
CA LEU A 61 16.73 -10.20 2.76
C LEU A 61 16.94 -9.91 1.28
N THR A 62 16.53 -8.75 0.80
CA THR A 62 16.71 -8.32 -0.60
C THR A 62 18.20 -8.27 -0.99
N LYS A 63 19.05 -7.78 -0.09
CA LYS A 63 20.51 -7.76 -0.29
C LYS A 63 21.10 -9.17 -0.33
N ILE A 64 20.67 -10.04 0.60
CA ILE A 64 21.15 -11.44 0.67
C ILE A 64 20.77 -12.21 -0.61
N MET A 65 19.57 -11.99 -1.14
CA MET A 65 19.12 -12.59 -2.40
C MET A 65 19.88 -12.07 -3.63
N GLY A 66 20.71 -11.04 -3.49
CA GLY A 66 21.43 -10.43 -4.61
C GLY A 66 20.51 -9.67 -5.58
N TYR A 67 19.35 -9.22 -5.13
CA TYR A 67 18.42 -8.44 -5.93
C TYR A 67 18.81 -6.96 -5.91
N TRP A 68 19.48 -6.51 -6.95
CA TRP A 68 20.04 -5.16 -7.02
C TRP A 68 19.00 -4.14 -7.45
N VAL A 69 18.45 -3.46 -6.48
CA VAL A 69 17.49 -2.35 -6.64
C VAL A 69 17.89 -1.18 -5.74
N ASP A 70 17.47 0.01 -6.11
CA ASP A 70 17.60 1.19 -5.24
C ASP A 70 16.63 1.08 -4.06
N LEU A 71 17.17 0.79 -2.88
CA LEU A 71 16.46 0.72 -1.61
C LEU A 71 16.40 2.08 -0.89
N GLN A 72 17.21 3.07 -1.34
CA GLN A 72 17.25 4.38 -0.70
C GLN A 72 16.13 5.30 -1.17
N HIS A 73 15.68 5.14 -2.42
CA HIS A 73 14.63 5.95 -3.03
C HIS A 73 13.47 5.07 -3.54
N PRO A 74 12.83 4.27 -2.67
CA PRO A 74 11.79 3.36 -3.08
C PRO A 74 10.50 4.10 -3.46
N TYR A 75 9.60 3.40 -4.13
CA TYR A 75 8.20 3.80 -4.21
C TYR A 75 7.48 3.39 -2.92
N VAL A 76 6.72 4.32 -2.35
CA VAL A 76 5.90 4.07 -1.15
C VAL A 76 4.46 4.47 -1.46
N THR A 77 3.54 3.53 -1.41
CA THR A 77 2.20 3.73 -1.95
C THR A 77 1.33 4.69 -1.15
N PHE A 78 1.65 4.98 0.12
CA PHE A 78 0.94 6.00 0.90
C PHE A 78 1.51 7.43 0.74
N GLU A 79 2.65 7.61 0.04
CA GLU A 79 3.20 8.94 -0.20
C GLU A 79 2.39 9.71 -1.24
N ASN A 80 2.18 11.01 -0.98
CA ASN A 80 1.42 11.88 -1.88
C ASN A 80 1.95 11.86 -3.32
N LYS A 81 3.27 11.83 -3.49
CA LYS A 81 3.90 11.76 -4.81
C LYS A 81 3.46 10.53 -5.62
N TYR A 82 3.30 9.39 -4.96
CA TYR A 82 2.78 8.19 -5.60
C TYR A 82 1.28 8.32 -5.88
N ILE A 83 0.52 8.79 -4.88
CA ILE A 83 -0.93 8.98 -4.99
C ILE A 83 -1.28 9.94 -6.12
N GLU A 84 -0.58 11.07 -6.24
CA GLU A 84 -0.77 12.04 -7.32
C GLU A 84 -0.56 11.43 -8.71
N SER A 85 0.45 10.58 -8.86
CA SER A 85 0.72 9.89 -10.12
C SER A 85 -0.42 8.95 -10.52
N ILE A 86 -1.00 8.22 -9.55
CA ILE A 86 -2.14 7.35 -9.78
C ILE A 86 -3.39 8.17 -10.14
N TRP A 87 -3.67 9.24 -9.40
CA TRP A 87 -4.80 10.12 -9.70
C TRP A 87 -4.68 10.79 -11.06
N TRP A 88 -3.47 11.18 -11.45
CA TRP A 88 -3.24 11.69 -12.80
C TRP A 88 -3.59 10.65 -13.87
N ALA A 89 -3.14 9.41 -13.70
CA ALA A 89 -3.47 8.34 -14.65
C ALA A 89 -4.98 8.06 -14.70
N LEU A 90 -5.64 7.99 -13.55
CA LEU A 90 -7.10 7.80 -13.47
C LEU A 90 -7.85 8.94 -14.17
N LYS A 91 -7.39 10.19 -14.01
CA LYS A 91 -7.96 11.33 -14.72
C LYS A 91 -7.85 11.18 -16.23
N GLN A 92 -6.70 10.72 -16.75
CA GLN A 92 -6.54 10.48 -18.19
C GLN A 92 -7.54 9.44 -18.72
N TYR A 93 -7.77 8.36 -17.95
CA TYR A 93 -8.76 7.35 -18.33
C TYR A 93 -10.19 7.89 -18.24
N PHE A 94 -10.49 8.66 -17.21
CA PHE A 94 -11.80 9.29 -17.06
C PHE A 94 -12.12 10.25 -18.20
N ASP A 95 -11.18 11.13 -18.54
CA ASP A 95 -11.34 12.11 -19.64
C ASP A 95 -11.53 11.43 -21.01
N LYS A 96 -11.03 10.22 -21.18
CA LYS A 96 -11.21 9.37 -22.38
C LYS A 96 -12.48 8.53 -22.34
N GLY A 97 -13.30 8.62 -21.30
CA GLY A 97 -14.51 7.80 -21.14
C GLY A 97 -14.27 6.31 -20.90
N LEU A 98 -13.06 5.94 -20.48
CA LEU A 98 -12.69 4.54 -20.21
C LEU A 98 -13.04 4.07 -18.80
N ILE A 99 -13.40 4.99 -17.91
CA ILE A 99 -13.86 4.69 -16.54
C ILE A 99 -15.38 4.91 -16.48
N TYR A 100 -16.09 3.89 -16.05
CA TYR A 100 -17.54 3.94 -15.89
C TYR A 100 -17.98 3.19 -14.63
N LYS A 101 -19.16 3.52 -14.11
CA LYS A 101 -19.80 2.81 -13.00
C LYS A 101 -20.43 1.52 -13.50
N GLY A 102 -20.10 0.39 -12.87
CA GLY A 102 -20.66 -0.91 -13.27
C GLY A 102 -20.69 -1.89 -12.11
N TYR A 103 -21.39 -3.01 -12.31
CA TYR A 103 -21.44 -4.11 -11.37
C TYR A 103 -20.65 -5.28 -11.90
N LYS A 104 -19.92 -5.96 -11.02
CA LYS A 104 -19.15 -7.15 -11.34
C LYS A 104 -19.26 -8.14 -10.20
N ILE A 105 -19.38 -9.43 -10.52
CA ILE A 105 -19.28 -10.49 -9.52
C ILE A 105 -17.85 -10.53 -8.99
N GLN A 106 -17.72 -10.46 -7.66
CA GLN A 106 -16.44 -10.49 -6.97
C GLN A 106 -16.45 -11.57 -5.89
N PRO A 107 -15.32 -12.19 -5.58
CA PRO A 107 -15.18 -12.99 -4.37
C PRO A 107 -15.47 -12.13 -3.14
N TYR A 108 -16.24 -12.68 -2.22
CA TYR A 108 -16.58 -12.02 -0.95
C TYR A 108 -16.06 -12.86 0.21
N CYS A 109 -15.32 -12.25 1.11
CA CYS A 109 -14.86 -12.88 2.33
C CYS A 109 -15.68 -12.37 3.52
N PRO A 110 -16.56 -13.22 4.13
CA PRO A 110 -17.42 -12.78 5.24
C PRO A 110 -16.64 -12.49 6.54
N ARG A 111 -15.35 -12.81 6.57
CA ARG A 111 -14.47 -12.52 7.71
C ARG A 111 -13.82 -11.14 7.62
N CYS A 112 -13.53 -10.69 6.40
CA CYS A 112 -12.83 -9.43 6.17
C CYS A 112 -13.80 -8.27 5.88
N GLU A 113 -15.07 -8.62 5.50
CA GLU A 113 -16.17 -7.72 5.08
C GLU A 113 -15.78 -6.58 4.13
#